data_2fb2017d4787f184ec8726e6284df578
#
_entry.id   2fb2017d4787f184ec8726e6284df578
#
_cell.length_a   1.000
_cell.length_b   1.000
_cell.length_c   1.000
_cell.angle_alpha   90.00
_cell.angle_beta   90.00
_cell.angle_gamma   90.00
#
_symmetry.space_group_name_H-M   'P 1'
#
loop_
_entity.id
_entity.type
_entity.pdbx_description
1 polymer ?
#
loop_
_entity_poly.entity_id
_entity_poly.type
_entity_poly.pdbx_seq_one_letter_code
_entity_poly.pdbx_strand_id
1 'polypeptide(L)'
;MYKTRLFAFAVFLSVALGTWGAAGLATPQAERTPTQATAQAQEGAATNEAAQAAVFTPVGTVITPESSVMRPEDAGVRFHTNVHIFVPEGRQVSSLSPDFTFAETPASMGCVYKVGPIYAGCNPATGGTNHPTGGWGAIALVDAFDNPNAASDLATFSSNYGLPAANFTKVYANTAFGSLNGMTASCSGTPPGDTGWGLEEDLDIEWAHVMAPSAKIILVEACSANDSDLYYAEQVAGIKVSAAGGGDISNSWGGGESSGEVGSIDNVFYRYYWSQITYFASAGDSGWGAQYPSSSPWVVSAGGTTINRDANGNFLSESCWSGSGGGVSAFEKWQSPPNILNGMGPWSDYQYPFAGQGARQTPDLALDADPASGAYVYDTYGYGGWQVVGGTSLASPALAGIVNNANNRLGQVPPGGGKYSTLENNLLYSQLFSNKAYPTNFYDVTAGSNGTGHSAGKGYDQCTGVGSPRGKLGK
;
A
#
# COMPACT_ATOMS: atom_id res chain seq x y z
N MET A 1 12.16 -42.08 -44.09
CA MET A 1 13.05 -42.88 -43.21
C MET A 1 13.23 -42.13 -41.93
N TYR A 2 12.40 -42.44 -40.94
CA TYR A 2 12.45 -41.87 -39.60
C TYR A 2 12.83 -42.95 -38.60
N LYS A 3 13.86 -42.71 -37.78
CA LYS A 3 14.22 -43.60 -36.68
C LYS A 3 13.78 -42.96 -35.35
N THR A 4 12.75 -43.55 -34.78
CA THR A 4 12.25 -43.35 -33.43
C THR A 4 13.22 -43.97 -32.41
N ARG A 5 13.63 -43.26 -31.38
CA ARG A 5 14.30 -43.83 -30.20
C ARG A 5 13.41 -43.65 -28.98
N LEU A 6 12.91 -44.78 -28.49
CA LEU A 6 12.31 -44.90 -27.15
C LEU A 6 13.44 -44.95 -26.11
N PHE A 7 13.24 -44.19 -25.02
CA PHE A 7 13.96 -44.39 -23.76
C PHE A 7 12.98 -44.85 -22.70
N ALA A 8 13.25 -46.02 -22.16
CA ALA A 8 12.53 -46.61 -21.03
C ALA A 8 13.21 -46.16 -19.74
N PHE A 9 12.45 -45.67 -18.76
CA PHE A 9 12.90 -45.45 -17.39
C PHE A 9 12.38 -46.59 -16.50
N ALA A 10 13.32 -47.28 -15.86
CA ALA A 10 13.06 -48.33 -14.87
C ALA A 10 12.81 -47.68 -13.50
N VAL A 11 11.73 -48.09 -12.85
CA VAL A 11 11.41 -47.75 -11.46
C VAL A 11 12.02 -48.80 -10.56
N PHE A 12 12.85 -48.37 -9.61
CA PHE A 12 13.31 -49.23 -8.50
C PHE A 12 12.48 -48.90 -7.25
N LEU A 13 11.75 -49.95 -6.80
CA LEU A 13 11.02 -49.97 -5.55
C LEU A 13 11.89 -50.67 -4.50
N SER A 14 12.24 -49.96 -3.44
CA SER A 14 12.95 -50.58 -2.30
C SER A 14 12.01 -50.59 -1.10
N VAL A 15 11.60 -51.77 -0.70
CA VAL A 15 10.87 -52.04 0.55
C VAL A 15 11.90 -52.38 1.61
N ALA A 16 11.87 -51.71 2.77
CA ALA A 16 12.58 -52.11 3.97
C ALA A 16 11.60 -52.37 5.11
N LEU A 17 11.48 -53.63 5.49
CA LEU A 17 10.83 -54.10 6.72
C LEU A 17 11.84 -53.97 7.88
N GLY A 18 11.42 -53.45 8.99
CA GLY A 18 12.21 -53.37 10.22
C GLY A 18 11.36 -53.58 11.47
N THR A 19 11.76 -54.48 12.23
CA THR A 19 11.20 -55.27 13.32
C THR A 19 10.96 -54.50 14.63
N TRP A 20 9.97 -54.98 15.35
CA TRP A 20 9.57 -54.64 16.73
C TRP A 20 10.59 -55.13 17.76
N GLY A 21 10.74 -54.38 18.89
CA GLY A 21 11.39 -54.81 20.11
C GLY A 21 10.76 -54.12 21.33
N ALA A 22 10.28 -54.91 22.26
CA ALA A 22 9.43 -54.55 23.37
C ALA A 22 10.16 -54.23 24.68
N ALA A 23 9.54 -53.40 25.47
CA ALA A 23 9.35 -53.36 26.93
C ALA A 23 10.50 -53.65 27.91
N GLY A 24 10.64 -52.78 28.88
CA GLY A 24 11.38 -53.01 30.13
C GLY A 24 10.96 -52.02 31.22
N LEU A 25 10.47 -52.58 32.32
CA LEU A 25 9.77 -51.95 33.47
C LEU A 25 10.67 -51.23 34.50
N ALA A 26 10.19 -50.14 35.03
CA ALA A 26 9.96 -49.68 36.44
C ALA A 26 11.04 -49.80 37.54
N THR A 27 11.29 -48.65 38.17
CA THR A 27 11.29 -48.22 39.61
C THR A 27 12.42 -48.71 40.53
N PRO A 28 12.68 -48.11 41.76
CA PRO A 28 12.12 -46.88 42.34
C PRO A 28 13.17 -45.93 43.02
N GLN A 29 12.64 -44.84 43.56
CA GLN A 29 13.12 -43.80 44.47
C GLN A 29 14.25 -44.15 45.48
N ALA A 30 15.07 -43.10 45.76
CA ALA A 30 15.66 -42.86 47.09
C ALA A 30 15.77 -41.35 47.34
N GLU A 31 15.08 -40.90 48.37
CA GLU A 31 15.21 -39.59 49.04
C GLU A 31 16.63 -39.40 49.58
N ARG A 32 17.16 -38.17 49.48
CA ARG A 32 18.15 -37.63 50.45
C ARG A 32 17.91 -36.14 50.69
N THR A 33 17.73 -35.83 51.97
CA THR A 33 17.55 -34.55 52.62
C THR A 33 18.81 -33.63 52.56
N PRO A 34 18.68 -32.33 52.86
CA PRO A 34 19.61 -31.29 52.38
C PRO A 34 20.81 -31.08 53.28
N THR A 35 21.93 -30.73 52.63
CA THR A 35 23.11 -30.20 53.33
C THR A 35 23.27 -28.73 52.98
N GLN A 36 23.30 -27.89 54.03
CA GLN A 36 23.67 -26.47 53.96
C GLN A 36 25.07 -26.32 53.32
N ALA A 37 25.16 -25.42 52.38
CA ALA A 37 26.43 -24.84 51.89
C ALA A 37 26.28 -23.34 51.74
N THR A 38 27.09 -22.67 52.51
CA THR A 38 27.49 -21.28 52.56
C THR A 38 27.27 -20.41 51.32
N ALA A 39 26.65 -19.26 51.57
CA ALA A 39 26.54 -18.14 50.65
C ALA A 39 27.95 -17.58 50.35
N GLN A 40 28.32 -17.63 49.06
CA GLN A 40 29.31 -16.73 48.48
C GLN A 40 28.54 -15.73 47.61
N ALA A 41 28.67 -14.43 47.98
CA ALA A 41 28.17 -13.34 47.21
C ALA A 41 28.91 -13.33 45.84
N GLN A 42 28.19 -13.65 44.77
CA GLN A 42 28.56 -13.30 43.41
C GLN A 42 27.88 -11.97 43.08
N GLU A 43 28.69 -10.94 42.91
CA GLU A 43 28.24 -9.67 42.31
C GLU A 43 27.64 -10.01 40.96
N GLY A 44 26.32 -9.90 40.89
CA GLY A 44 25.55 -10.02 39.63
C GLY A 44 25.89 -8.84 38.74
N ALA A 45 26.47 -9.15 37.59
CA ALA A 45 26.47 -8.23 36.47
C ALA A 45 25.03 -7.82 36.18
N ALA A 46 24.68 -6.55 36.40
CA ALA A 46 23.43 -5.97 35.99
C ALA A 46 23.36 -6.05 34.46
N THR A 47 22.63 -7.00 33.92
CA THR A 47 22.17 -6.99 32.55
C THR A 47 21.23 -5.80 32.42
N ASN A 48 21.70 -4.72 31.79
CA ASN A 48 20.83 -3.68 31.27
C ASN A 48 19.99 -4.26 30.14
N GLU A 49 18.96 -5.01 30.45
CA GLU A 49 17.80 -5.09 29.57
C GLU A 49 17.14 -3.74 29.61
N ALA A 50 17.45 -2.89 28.61
CA ALA A 50 16.66 -1.72 28.32
C ALA A 50 15.21 -2.21 28.16
N ALA A 51 14.33 -1.88 29.11
CA ALA A 51 12.93 -2.22 29.03
C ALA A 51 12.41 -1.69 27.68
N GLN A 52 12.08 -2.60 26.77
CA GLN A 52 11.55 -2.23 25.47
C GLN A 52 10.25 -1.48 25.72
N ALA A 53 10.14 -0.23 25.25
CA ALA A 53 8.95 0.57 25.47
C ALA A 53 7.72 -0.19 24.97
N ALA A 54 6.68 -0.27 25.80
CA ALA A 54 5.46 -0.96 25.43
C ALA A 54 4.75 -0.21 24.31
N VAL A 55 4.21 -0.95 23.35
CA VAL A 55 3.38 -0.39 22.28
C VAL A 55 2.07 0.10 22.92
N PHE A 56 1.71 1.33 22.61
CA PHE A 56 0.42 1.91 22.97
C PHE A 56 -0.59 1.61 21.85
N THR A 57 -1.76 1.11 22.22
CA THR A 57 -2.87 0.88 21.29
C THR A 57 -3.95 1.91 21.56
N PRO A 58 -4.27 2.82 20.63
CA PRO A 58 -5.37 3.75 20.77
C PRO A 58 -6.71 3.01 20.96
N VAL A 59 -7.56 3.51 21.86
CA VAL A 59 -8.89 2.96 22.09
C VAL A 59 -9.91 3.79 21.35
N GLY A 60 -10.74 3.15 20.54
CA GLY A 60 -11.75 3.82 19.73
C GLY A 60 -12.62 2.85 18.94
N THR A 61 -13.40 3.39 18.03
CA THR A 61 -14.29 2.64 17.14
C THR A 61 -13.89 2.92 15.69
N VAL A 62 -13.80 1.87 14.88
CA VAL A 62 -13.63 1.99 13.43
C VAL A 62 -15.00 2.05 12.78
N ILE A 63 -15.24 3.06 11.96
CA ILE A 63 -16.43 3.22 11.12
C ILE A 63 -16.05 2.94 9.68
N THR A 64 -16.77 2.05 9.03
CA THR A 64 -16.63 1.77 7.59
C THR A 64 -17.69 2.58 6.84
N PRO A 65 -17.32 3.55 5.99
CA PRO A 65 -18.27 4.24 5.11
C PRO A 65 -18.99 3.26 4.19
N GLU A 66 -20.19 3.61 3.74
CA GLU A 66 -20.97 2.78 2.81
C GLU A 66 -20.24 2.57 1.47
N SER A 67 -19.44 3.56 1.04
CA SER A 67 -18.57 3.46 -0.14
C SER A 67 -17.49 2.39 -0.02
N SER A 68 -17.09 2.02 1.20
CA SER A 68 -16.05 1.00 1.49
C SER A 68 -16.64 -0.38 1.79
N VAL A 69 -17.95 -0.56 1.68
CA VAL A 69 -18.57 -1.87 1.90
C VAL A 69 -18.41 -2.75 0.66
N MET A 70 -17.55 -3.75 0.75
CA MET A 70 -17.38 -4.74 -0.31
C MET A 70 -18.60 -5.65 -0.41
N ARG A 71 -19.14 -5.81 -1.62
CA ARG A 71 -20.25 -6.72 -1.93
C ARG A 71 -19.85 -7.71 -3.01
N PRO A 72 -20.05 -9.01 -2.78
CA PRO A 72 -19.69 -10.05 -3.76
C PRO A 72 -20.35 -9.87 -5.13
N GLU A 73 -21.56 -9.32 -5.18
CA GLU A 73 -22.31 -9.04 -6.41
C GLU A 73 -21.75 -7.89 -7.25
N ASP A 74 -20.87 -7.07 -6.67
CA ASP A 74 -20.25 -5.94 -7.37
C ASP A 74 -19.02 -6.35 -8.20
N ALA A 75 -18.51 -7.57 -8.04
CA ALA A 75 -17.32 -8.05 -8.75
C ALA A 75 -17.47 -7.95 -10.27
N GLY A 76 -16.58 -7.19 -10.93
CA GLY A 76 -16.60 -6.90 -12.35
C GLY A 76 -17.74 -5.98 -12.82
N VAL A 77 -18.37 -5.25 -11.88
CA VAL A 77 -19.46 -4.30 -12.15
C VAL A 77 -19.22 -2.95 -11.49
N ARG A 78 -18.78 -2.96 -10.23
CA ARG A 78 -18.65 -1.77 -9.40
C ARG A 78 -17.48 -1.91 -8.42
N PHE A 79 -16.77 -0.83 -8.19
CA PHE A 79 -15.73 -0.71 -7.18
C PHE A 79 -16.21 -0.03 -5.91
N HIS A 80 -15.49 -0.27 -4.82
CA HIS A 80 -15.66 0.36 -3.51
C HIS A 80 -14.35 1.07 -3.10
N THR A 81 -14.44 2.06 -2.23
CA THR A 81 -13.27 2.69 -1.62
C THR A 81 -12.62 1.76 -0.59
N ASN A 82 -11.38 2.04 -0.20
CA ASN A 82 -10.65 1.31 0.83
C ASN A 82 -10.27 2.27 1.97
N VAL A 83 -11.29 2.93 2.57
CA VAL A 83 -11.11 3.91 3.66
C VAL A 83 -11.95 3.56 4.88
N HIS A 84 -11.40 3.80 6.06
CA HIS A 84 -12.06 3.65 7.35
C HIS A 84 -11.79 4.87 8.23
N ILE A 85 -12.78 5.25 9.06
CA ILE A 85 -12.66 6.36 10.02
C ILE A 85 -12.41 5.76 11.41
N PHE A 86 -11.41 6.26 12.11
CA PHE A 86 -11.18 5.95 13.51
C PHE A 86 -11.75 7.06 14.40
N VAL A 87 -12.65 6.71 15.29
CA VAL A 87 -13.22 7.62 16.29
C VAL A 87 -12.65 7.25 17.67
N PRO A 88 -11.74 8.05 18.21
CA PRO A 88 -11.19 7.81 19.54
C PRO A 88 -12.26 7.77 20.62
N GLU A 89 -12.08 6.95 21.67
CA GLU A 89 -13.01 6.85 22.77
C GLU A 89 -13.30 8.23 23.41
N GLY A 90 -14.58 8.51 23.64
CA GLY A 90 -15.04 9.80 24.20
C GLY A 90 -15.10 10.96 23.20
N ARG A 91 -14.82 10.73 21.91
CA ARG A 91 -14.97 11.72 20.82
C ARG A 91 -16.16 11.37 19.92
N GLN A 92 -16.56 12.32 19.10
CA GLN A 92 -17.55 12.11 18.03
C GLN A 92 -16.93 12.47 16.69
N VAL A 93 -17.38 11.87 15.60
CA VAL A 93 -16.89 12.11 14.23
C VAL A 93 -16.84 13.62 13.92
N SER A 94 -17.91 14.34 14.23
CA SER A 94 -18.02 15.80 13.93
C SER A 94 -17.24 16.71 14.89
N SER A 95 -16.49 16.18 15.84
CA SER A 95 -15.77 16.96 16.88
C SER A 95 -14.28 16.67 16.94
N LEU A 96 -13.74 15.98 15.96
CA LEU A 96 -12.30 15.72 15.89
C LEU A 96 -11.57 17.03 15.58
N SER A 97 -10.41 17.21 16.20
CA SER A 97 -9.47 18.27 15.91
C SER A 97 -8.08 17.66 15.85
N PRO A 98 -7.09 18.27 15.17
CA PRO A 98 -5.76 17.68 15.01
C PRO A 98 -4.93 17.76 16.31
N ASP A 99 -5.54 17.47 17.44
CA ASP A 99 -4.96 17.40 18.78
C ASP A 99 -4.82 15.96 19.33
N PHE A 100 -5.26 14.97 18.56
CA PHE A 100 -5.09 13.56 18.90
C PHE A 100 -3.67 13.10 18.60
N THR A 101 -2.89 12.81 19.61
CA THR A 101 -1.44 12.66 19.53
C THR A 101 -0.94 11.37 18.88
N PHE A 102 -1.83 10.47 18.47
CA PHE A 102 -1.48 9.18 17.88
C PHE A 102 -1.82 9.09 16.38
N ALA A 103 -2.58 10.04 15.84
CA ALA A 103 -2.84 10.10 14.40
C ALA A 103 -1.67 10.78 13.68
N GLU A 104 -1.34 10.27 12.50
CA GLU A 104 -0.24 10.75 11.70
C GLU A 104 -0.53 12.17 11.14
N THR A 105 0.52 12.97 11.16
CA THR A 105 0.58 14.30 10.54
C THR A 105 1.56 14.28 9.38
N PRO A 106 1.53 15.28 8.47
CA PRO A 106 2.55 15.42 7.42
C PRO A 106 3.99 15.32 7.93
N ALA A 107 4.24 15.88 9.11
CA ALA A 107 5.56 15.85 9.74
C ALA A 107 5.94 14.45 10.22
N SER A 108 5.04 13.78 10.96
CA SER A 108 5.35 12.48 11.57
C SER A 108 5.48 11.39 10.52
N MET A 109 4.58 11.34 9.55
CA MET A 109 4.65 10.37 8.47
C MET A 109 5.89 10.58 7.59
N GLY A 110 6.19 11.83 7.24
CA GLY A 110 7.42 12.18 6.53
C GLY A 110 8.69 11.78 7.28
N CYS A 111 8.69 11.86 8.61
CA CYS A 111 9.79 11.44 9.48
C CYS A 111 9.91 9.91 9.55
N VAL A 112 8.81 9.18 9.79
CA VAL A 112 8.78 7.70 9.88
C VAL A 112 9.35 7.09 8.61
N TYR A 113 8.85 7.51 7.46
CA TYR A 113 9.29 7.00 6.14
C TYR A 113 10.55 7.69 5.60
N LYS A 114 11.15 8.62 6.34
CA LYS A 114 12.40 9.33 6.00
C LYS A 114 12.34 10.08 4.66
N VAL A 115 11.17 10.54 4.30
CA VAL A 115 10.96 11.36 3.09
C VAL A 115 10.89 12.85 3.39
N GLY A 116 10.79 13.21 4.67
CA GLY A 116 10.82 14.55 5.23
C GLY A 116 11.96 14.75 6.24
N PRO A 117 11.98 15.88 6.93
CA PRO A 117 12.93 16.14 8.02
C PRO A 117 12.79 15.10 9.14
N ILE A 118 13.93 14.59 9.63
CA ILE A 118 13.98 13.64 10.73
C ILE A 118 14.10 14.40 12.06
N TYR A 119 13.24 14.04 13.02
CA TYR A 119 13.27 14.59 14.37
C TYR A 119 13.02 13.49 15.42
N ALA A 120 13.26 13.81 16.69
CA ALA A 120 13.22 12.82 17.77
C ALA A 120 11.85 12.16 17.89
N GLY A 121 11.82 10.82 17.86
CA GLY A 121 10.63 10.00 17.98
C GLY A 121 9.65 10.05 16.82
N CYS A 122 9.86 10.86 15.79
CA CYS A 122 8.87 11.11 14.73
C CYS A 122 7.45 11.29 15.29
N ASN A 123 7.34 12.02 16.42
CA ASN A 123 6.13 12.14 17.21
C ASN A 123 5.16 13.15 16.57
N PRO A 124 3.90 12.77 16.29
CA PRO A 124 2.90 13.66 15.68
C PRO A 124 2.72 14.99 16.42
N ALA A 125 2.79 14.97 17.76
CA ALA A 125 2.59 16.16 18.60
C ALA A 125 3.74 17.17 18.53
N THR A 126 4.92 16.76 18.05
CA THR A 126 6.14 17.62 18.10
C THR A 126 6.72 17.95 16.72
N GLY A 127 6.14 17.40 15.64
CA GLY A 127 6.64 17.58 14.28
C GLY A 127 6.44 19.00 13.73
N GLY A 128 5.40 19.68 14.17
CA GLY A 128 5.05 21.02 13.68
C GLY A 128 4.84 21.03 12.17
N THR A 129 5.52 21.96 11.48
CA THR A 129 5.45 22.12 10.02
C THR A 129 6.60 21.42 9.27
N ASN A 130 7.24 20.40 9.84
CA ASN A 130 8.33 19.65 9.23
C ASN A 130 7.79 18.61 8.21
N HIS A 131 7.21 19.03 7.12
CA HIS A 131 6.67 18.16 6.08
C HIS A 131 7.70 17.79 5.00
N PRO A 132 7.45 16.75 4.16
CA PRO A 132 8.23 16.44 2.96
C PRO A 132 8.30 17.63 1.99
N THR A 133 9.27 17.64 1.11
CA THR A 133 9.47 18.66 0.06
C THR A 133 9.80 17.97 -1.26
N GLY A 134 9.49 18.63 -2.39
CA GLY A 134 9.78 18.10 -3.73
C GLY A 134 8.53 17.57 -4.43
N GLY A 135 8.73 16.79 -5.47
CA GLY A 135 7.70 16.34 -6.41
C GLY A 135 7.89 16.95 -7.81
N TRP A 136 7.38 16.29 -8.82
CA TRP A 136 7.48 16.71 -10.22
C TRP A 136 6.25 16.30 -11.04
N GLY A 137 6.06 16.89 -12.23
CA GLY A 137 4.98 16.54 -13.14
C GLY A 137 3.62 16.64 -12.47
N ALA A 138 2.84 15.56 -12.47
CA ALA A 138 1.55 15.50 -11.80
C ALA A 138 1.33 14.19 -11.06
N ILE A 139 0.48 14.23 -10.04
CA ILE A 139 -0.16 13.05 -9.46
C ILE A 139 -1.66 13.20 -9.72
N ALA A 140 -2.25 12.25 -10.43
CA ALA A 140 -3.70 12.18 -10.57
C ALA A 140 -4.29 11.18 -9.57
N LEU A 141 -5.37 11.56 -8.92
CA LEU A 141 -6.20 10.75 -8.04
C LEU A 141 -7.47 10.47 -8.81
N VAL A 142 -7.79 9.20 -9.02
CA VAL A 142 -8.99 8.80 -9.78
C VAL A 142 -10.01 8.27 -8.79
N ASP A 143 -11.12 8.97 -8.70
CA ASP A 143 -12.21 8.68 -7.78
C ASP A 143 -13.56 8.75 -8.49
N ALA A 144 -14.63 8.38 -7.80
CA ALA A 144 -15.97 8.40 -8.34
C ALA A 144 -16.81 9.48 -7.66
N PHE A 145 -17.76 10.04 -8.42
CA PHE A 145 -18.69 11.08 -7.99
C PHE A 145 -18.07 12.48 -7.91
N ASP A 146 -18.69 13.43 -7.20
CA ASP A 146 -18.20 14.81 -7.03
C ASP A 146 -18.11 15.17 -5.55
N ASN A 147 -16.94 15.61 -5.11
CA ASN A 147 -16.76 16.34 -3.86
C ASN A 147 -16.69 17.85 -4.15
N PRO A 148 -17.77 18.62 -3.95
CA PRO A 148 -17.77 20.04 -4.25
C PRO A 148 -16.79 20.84 -3.38
N ASN A 149 -16.35 20.30 -2.24
CA ASN A 149 -15.51 20.98 -1.26
C ASN A 149 -14.01 20.64 -1.40
N ALA A 150 -13.62 19.66 -2.21
CA ALA A 150 -12.25 19.15 -2.32
C ALA A 150 -11.14 20.23 -2.38
N ALA A 151 -11.36 21.30 -3.18
CA ALA A 151 -10.38 22.39 -3.30
C ALA A 151 -10.26 23.23 -2.02
N SER A 152 -11.35 23.47 -1.30
CA SER A 152 -11.36 24.25 -0.04
C SER A 152 -10.80 23.44 1.12
N ASP A 153 -11.06 22.15 1.13
CA ASP A 153 -10.64 21.23 2.16
C ASP A 153 -9.14 20.97 2.07
N LEU A 154 -8.61 20.71 0.87
CA LEU A 154 -7.17 20.65 0.61
C LEU A 154 -6.45 21.96 0.99
N ALA A 155 -7.05 23.13 0.73
CA ALA A 155 -6.45 24.40 1.12
C ALA A 155 -6.41 24.60 2.64
N THR A 156 -7.46 24.18 3.34
CA THR A 156 -7.56 24.24 4.81
C THR A 156 -6.55 23.27 5.45
N PHE A 157 -6.50 22.04 4.98
CA PHE A 157 -5.52 21.03 5.40
C PHE A 157 -4.09 21.57 5.22
N SER A 158 -3.76 22.01 4.01
CA SER A 158 -2.42 22.51 3.69
C SER A 158 -2.02 23.69 4.58
N SER A 159 -2.93 24.64 4.79
CA SER A 159 -2.69 25.80 5.65
C SER A 159 -2.45 25.40 7.12
N ASN A 160 -3.20 24.42 7.63
CA ASN A 160 -3.05 23.96 9.02
C ASN A 160 -1.66 23.36 9.29
N TYR A 161 -1.10 22.62 8.31
CA TYR A 161 0.20 21.97 8.45
C TYR A 161 1.37 22.76 7.85
N GLY A 162 1.12 23.98 7.35
CA GLY A 162 2.15 24.82 6.73
C GLY A 162 2.70 24.28 5.42
N LEU A 163 1.96 23.41 4.74
CA LEU A 163 2.28 22.99 3.39
C LEU A 163 2.17 24.14 2.40
N PRO A 164 2.94 24.17 1.31
CA PRO A 164 2.69 25.14 0.24
C PRO A 164 1.29 24.95 -0.34
N ALA A 165 0.71 26.01 -0.90
CA ALA A 165 -0.56 25.89 -1.60
C ALA A 165 -0.44 24.87 -2.74
N ALA A 166 -1.37 23.93 -2.82
CA ALA A 166 -1.37 22.90 -3.84
C ALA A 166 -1.63 23.49 -5.24
N ASN A 167 -0.86 23.05 -6.23
CA ASN A 167 -1.20 23.26 -7.63
C ASN A 167 -2.31 22.27 -8.01
N PHE A 168 -3.54 22.60 -7.65
CA PHE A 168 -4.69 21.68 -7.73
C PHE A 168 -5.54 21.93 -8.97
N THR A 169 -6.08 20.85 -9.55
CA THR A 169 -7.06 20.90 -10.64
C THR A 169 -8.03 19.74 -10.51
N LYS A 170 -9.33 20.04 -10.50
CA LYS A 170 -10.41 19.06 -10.58
C LYS A 170 -10.87 18.86 -12.01
N VAL A 171 -11.15 17.64 -12.42
CA VAL A 171 -11.51 17.22 -13.79
C VAL A 171 -12.64 16.22 -13.73
N TYR A 172 -13.77 16.51 -14.35
CA TYR A 172 -14.88 15.56 -14.51
C TYR A 172 -14.62 14.67 -15.74
N ALA A 173 -14.49 13.37 -15.51
CA ALA A 173 -14.34 12.38 -16.57
C ALA A 173 -15.71 12.08 -17.23
N ASN A 174 -16.26 13.06 -17.94
CA ASN A 174 -17.59 13.02 -18.55
C ASN A 174 -17.51 12.98 -20.09
N THR A 175 -18.67 12.96 -20.75
CA THR A 175 -18.78 12.86 -22.21
C THR A 175 -18.10 13.99 -22.99
N ALA A 176 -17.63 15.07 -22.35
CA ALA A 176 -16.89 16.14 -23.02
C ALA A 176 -15.53 15.67 -23.58
N PHE A 177 -14.95 14.58 -23.07
CA PHE A 177 -13.75 13.96 -23.64
C PHE A 177 -14.03 13.06 -24.85
N GLY A 178 -15.32 12.81 -25.17
CA GLY A 178 -15.73 11.95 -26.29
C GLY A 178 -15.50 10.47 -26.01
N SER A 179 -15.34 9.67 -27.05
CA SER A 179 -15.02 8.26 -26.88
C SER A 179 -13.50 8.08 -26.75
N LEU A 180 -13.07 7.47 -25.67
CA LEU A 180 -11.68 7.11 -25.42
C LEU A 180 -11.53 5.59 -25.55
N ASN A 181 -10.86 5.15 -26.63
CA ASN A 181 -10.61 3.73 -26.91
C ASN A 181 -11.86 2.83 -26.90
N GLY A 182 -12.99 3.37 -27.39
CA GLY A 182 -14.25 2.66 -27.43
C GLY A 182 -15.07 2.77 -26.14
N MET A 183 -14.55 3.35 -25.08
CA MET A 183 -15.27 3.67 -23.85
C MET A 183 -15.89 5.06 -23.92
N THR A 184 -16.99 5.27 -23.24
CA THR A 184 -17.68 6.57 -23.08
C THR A 184 -18.15 6.70 -21.66
N ALA A 185 -18.08 7.93 -21.12
CA ALA A 185 -18.60 8.22 -19.80
C ALA A 185 -20.13 8.11 -19.76
N SER A 186 -20.70 7.79 -18.62
CA SER A 186 -22.14 7.67 -18.42
C SER A 186 -22.84 9.01 -18.18
N CYS A 187 -22.12 10.07 -17.80
CA CYS A 187 -22.66 11.40 -17.55
C CYS A 187 -22.07 12.47 -18.48
N SER A 188 -22.80 13.58 -18.66
CA SER A 188 -22.42 14.70 -19.53
C SER A 188 -22.08 16.00 -18.80
N GLY A 189 -22.21 16.03 -17.49
CA GLY A 189 -21.97 17.21 -16.65
C GLY A 189 -21.10 16.87 -15.44
N THR A 190 -21.34 17.60 -14.36
CA THR A 190 -20.78 17.28 -13.04
C THR A 190 -21.38 15.94 -12.58
N PRO A 191 -20.57 14.98 -12.11
CA PRO A 191 -21.07 13.77 -11.46
C PRO A 191 -21.98 14.09 -10.27
N PRO A 192 -22.88 13.19 -9.87
CA PRO A 192 -23.59 13.36 -8.60
C PRO A 192 -22.63 13.34 -7.43
N GLY A 193 -22.98 13.96 -6.30
CA GLY A 193 -22.15 13.90 -5.09
C GLY A 193 -22.37 12.61 -4.31
N ASP A 194 -21.31 12.15 -3.63
CA ASP A 194 -21.38 11.06 -2.66
C ASP A 194 -20.42 11.37 -1.49
N THR A 195 -20.91 11.29 -0.25
CA THR A 195 -20.13 11.71 0.92
C THR A 195 -19.04 10.72 1.32
N GLY A 196 -19.20 9.44 1.02
CA GLY A 196 -18.19 8.42 1.31
C GLY A 196 -17.02 8.50 0.32
N TRP A 197 -17.32 8.69 -0.96
CA TRP A 197 -16.32 8.96 -1.98
C TRP A 197 -15.69 10.35 -1.80
N GLY A 198 -16.45 11.36 -1.32
CA GLY A 198 -15.90 12.67 -1.00
C GLY A 198 -14.80 12.62 0.08
N LEU A 199 -14.97 11.77 1.11
CA LEU A 199 -13.92 11.53 2.09
C LEU A 199 -12.69 10.87 1.45
N GLU A 200 -12.89 9.92 0.54
CA GLU A 200 -11.80 9.29 -0.21
C GLU A 200 -11.01 10.30 -1.01
N GLU A 201 -11.72 11.17 -1.74
CA GLU A 201 -11.10 12.22 -2.55
C GLU A 201 -10.25 13.18 -1.71
N ASP A 202 -10.75 13.61 -0.53
CA ASP A 202 -9.98 14.49 0.36
C ASP A 202 -8.76 13.77 0.92
N LEU A 203 -8.88 12.51 1.34
CA LEU A 203 -7.75 11.66 1.74
C LEU A 203 -6.68 11.61 0.65
N ASP A 204 -7.08 11.32 -0.56
CA ASP A 204 -6.19 11.08 -1.69
C ASP A 204 -5.42 12.35 -2.08
N ILE A 205 -6.13 13.47 -2.28
CA ILE A 205 -5.48 14.72 -2.70
C ILE A 205 -4.58 15.31 -1.61
N GLU A 206 -4.97 15.18 -0.34
CA GLU A 206 -4.20 15.69 0.79
C GLU A 206 -2.90 14.90 0.97
N TRP A 207 -2.96 13.56 0.99
CA TRP A 207 -1.78 12.73 1.26
C TRP A 207 -0.85 12.57 0.07
N ALA A 208 -1.34 12.66 -1.16
CA ALA A 208 -0.49 12.82 -2.33
C ALA A 208 0.26 14.17 -2.28
N HIS A 209 -0.44 15.27 -1.92
CA HIS A 209 0.16 16.59 -1.75
C HIS A 209 1.18 16.63 -0.60
N VAL A 210 0.91 15.96 0.52
CA VAL A 210 1.87 15.84 1.64
C VAL A 210 3.20 15.27 1.17
N MET A 211 3.16 14.17 0.42
CA MET A 211 4.37 13.44 0.05
C MET A 211 5.12 14.05 -1.14
N ALA A 212 4.43 14.80 -1.99
CA ALA A 212 5.01 15.46 -3.16
C ALA A 212 4.45 16.89 -3.35
N PRO A 213 4.73 17.84 -2.42
CA PRO A 213 4.07 19.14 -2.39
C PRO A 213 4.39 20.05 -3.59
N SER A 214 5.38 19.71 -4.42
CA SER A 214 5.68 20.44 -5.65
C SER A 214 5.04 19.83 -6.92
N ALA A 215 4.46 18.63 -6.83
CA ALA A 215 3.73 18.03 -7.93
C ALA A 215 2.38 18.75 -8.16
N LYS A 216 1.90 18.70 -9.39
CA LYS A 216 0.52 19.10 -9.68
C LYS A 216 -0.42 18.01 -9.22
N ILE A 217 -1.41 18.35 -8.40
CA ILE A 217 -2.46 17.43 -7.94
C ILE A 217 -3.67 17.56 -8.89
N ILE A 218 -4.10 16.43 -9.45
CA ILE A 218 -5.24 16.39 -10.39
C ILE A 218 -6.26 15.39 -9.86
N LEU A 219 -7.37 15.88 -9.33
CA LEU A 219 -8.52 15.03 -8.98
C LEU A 219 -9.32 14.75 -10.25
N VAL A 220 -9.51 13.48 -10.59
CA VAL A 220 -10.27 13.03 -11.75
C VAL A 220 -11.49 12.24 -11.30
N GLU A 221 -12.65 12.88 -11.36
CA GLU A 221 -13.92 12.36 -10.87
C GLU A 221 -14.66 11.61 -11.98
N ALA A 222 -14.87 10.31 -11.79
CA ALA A 222 -15.71 9.46 -12.63
C ALA A 222 -17.20 9.73 -12.40
N CYS A 223 -18.02 9.45 -13.39
CA CYS A 223 -19.48 9.64 -13.30
C CYS A 223 -20.14 8.80 -12.20
N SER A 224 -19.59 7.66 -11.89
CA SER A 224 -20.07 6.72 -10.86
C SER A 224 -18.94 5.74 -10.49
N ALA A 225 -19.19 4.92 -9.47
CA ALA A 225 -18.29 3.84 -9.06
C ALA A 225 -18.39 2.57 -9.94
N ASN A 226 -19.13 2.61 -11.06
CA ASN A 226 -19.15 1.49 -11.99
C ASN A 226 -17.79 1.34 -12.67
N ASP A 227 -17.37 0.10 -12.88
CA ASP A 227 -16.09 -0.25 -13.52
C ASP A 227 -15.84 0.55 -14.80
N SER A 228 -16.86 0.64 -15.68
CA SER A 228 -16.73 1.35 -16.95
C SER A 228 -16.45 2.85 -16.82
N ASP A 229 -17.01 3.51 -15.80
CA ASP A 229 -16.79 4.94 -15.55
C ASP A 229 -15.41 5.19 -14.93
N LEU A 230 -14.98 4.35 -13.99
CA LEU A 230 -13.64 4.45 -13.39
C LEU A 230 -12.55 4.12 -14.43
N TYR A 231 -12.70 3.09 -15.26
CA TYR A 231 -11.75 2.84 -16.35
C TYR A 231 -11.72 3.97 -17.41
N TYR A 232 -12.85 4.63 -17.61
CA TYR A 232 -12.87 5.82 -18.47
C TYR A 232 -12.11 6.99 -17.83
N ALA A 233 -12.31 7.21 -16.52
CA ALA A 233 -11.61 8.23 -15.75
C ALA A 233 -10.10 8.01 -15.72
N GLU A 234 -9.64 6.75 -15.65
CA GLU A 234 -8.23 6.37 -15.79
C GLU A 234 -7.62 6.86 -17.12
N GLN A 235 -8.35 6.75 -18.21
CA GLN A 235 -7.86 7.24 -19.49
C GLN A 235 -7.77 8.77 -19.52
N VAL A 236 -8.74 9.45 -18.88
CA VAL A 236 -8.69 10.91 -18.71
C VAL A 236 -7.50 11.31 -17.85
N ALA A 237 -7.25 10.61 -16.75
CA ALA A 237 -6.08 10.81 -15.89
C ALA A 237 -4.78 10.64 -16.68
N GLY A 238 -4.65 9.55 -17.44
CA GLY A 238 -3.51 9.31 -18.31
C GLY A 238 -3.23 10.46 -19.30
N ILE A 239 -4.28 11.02 -19.92
CA ILE A 239 -4.17 12.20 -20.77
C ILE A 239 -3.65 13.42 -20.01
N LYS A 240 -4.19 13.66 -18.80
CA LYS A 240 -3.84 14.85 -17.99
C LYS A 240 -2.42 14.77 -17.45
N VAL A 241 -2.01 13.61 -16.93
CA VAL A 241 -0.65 13.39 -16.42
C VAL A 241 0.36 13.45 -17.57
N SER A 242 0.05 12.84 -18.74
CA SER A 242 0.89 12.95 -19.93
C SER A 242 1.10 14.41 -20.36
N ALA A 243 0.03 15.22 -20.33
CA ALA A 243 0.11 16.64 -20.69
C ALA A 243 0.92 17.47 -19.66
N ALA A 244 1.04 16.99 -18.42
CA ALA A 244 1.89 17.58 -17.39
C ALA A 244 3.37 17.14 -17.49
N GLY A 245 3.71 16.27 -18.43
CA GLY A 245 5.07 15.78 -18.64
C GLY A 245 5.38 14.44 -17.98
N GLY A 246 4.36 13.77 -17.41
CA GLY A 246 4.46 12.50 -16.69
C GLY A 246 4.18 12.65 -15.20
N GLY A 247 4.29 11.54 -14.47
CA GLY A 247 4.03 11.49 -13.04
C GLY A 247 3.39 10.17 -12.60
N ASP A 248 2.45 10.26 -11.67
CA ASP A 248 1.82 9.06 -11.09
C ASP A 248 0.30 9.17 -11.11
N ILE A 249 -0.39 8.02 -11.06
CA ILE A 249 -1.83 7.92 -10.92
C ILE A 249 -2.10 7.00 -9.73
N SER A 250 -2.96 7.40 -8.81
CA SER A 250 -3.36 6.62 -7.65
C SER A 250 -4.84 6.29 -7.69
N ASN A 251 -5.16 5.08 -7.28
CA ASN A 251 -6.49 4.47 -7.27
C ASN A 251 -6.77 3.90 -5.88
N SER A 252 -7.52 4.62 -5.10
CA SER A 252 -7.88 4.23 -3.74
C SER A 252 -9.18 3.43 -3.69
N TRP A 253 -9.38 2.60 -4.70
CA TRP A 253 -10.55 1.74 -4.86
C TRP A 253 -10.17 0.37 -5.38
N GLY A 254 -11.08 -0.57 -5.16
CA GLY A 254 -10.90 -1.94 -5.63
C GLY A 254 -12.19 -2.72 -5.57
N GLY A 255 -12.11 -3.95 -6.02
CA GLY A 255 -13.23 -4.89 -6.02
C GLY A 255 -12.79 -6.33 -6.18
N GLY A 256 -13.74 -7.26 -6.11
CA GLY A 256 -13.48 -8.65 -6.36
C GLY A 256 -12.96 -8.87 -7.78
N GLU A 257 -11.92 -9.69 -7.91
CA GLU A 257 -11.36 -10.06 -9.20
C GLU A 257 -12.39 -10.77 -10.10
N SER A 258 -12.27 -10.57 -11.40
CA SER A 258 -13.12 -11.22 -12.42
C SER A 258 -12.30 -11.64 -13.63
N SER A 259 -12.79 -12.63 -14.38
CA SER A 259 -12.12 -13.08 -15.62
C SER A 259 -12.09 -12.03 -16.74
N GLY A 260 -12.86 -10.96 -16.62
CA GLY A 260 -12.91 -9.84 -17.58
C GLY A 260 -11.75 -8.87 -17.48
N GLU A 261 -11.01 -8.86 -16.37
CA GLU A 261 -9.92 -7.91 -16.12
C GLU A 261 -8.69 -8.18 -16.99
N VAL A 262 -8.42 -9.45 -17.27
CA VAL A 262 -7.23 -9.87 -18.02
C VAL A 262 -7.28 -9.39 -19.47
N GLY A 263 -6.26 -8.66 -19.88
CA GLY A 263 -6.02 -8.28 -21.27
C GLY A 263 -6.62 -6.95 -21.68
N SER A 264 -7.91 -6.86 -22.04
CA SER A 264 -8.45 -5.60 -22.61
C SER A 264 -8.63 -4.49 -21.57
N ILE A 265 -9.02 -4.84 -20.35
CA ILE A 265 -9.20 -3.90 -19.24
C ILE A 265 -7.84 -3.44 -18.74
N ASP A 266 -6.90 -4.35 -18.52
CA ASP A 266 -5.52 -4.03 -18.18
C ASP A 266 -4.84 -3.01 -19.10
N ASN A 267 -5.29 -2.92 -20.36
CA ASN A 267 -4.79 -1.93 -21.29
C ASN A 267 -4.96 -0.48 -20.79
N VAL A 268 -5.89 -0.23 -19.88
CA VAL A 268 -6.11 1.10 -19.28
C VAL A 268 -4.86 1.54 -18.54
N PHE A 269 -4.23 0.64 -17.77
CA PHE A 269 -3.07 0.94 -16.92
C PHE A 269 -1.73 0.97 -17.66
N TYR A 270 -1.65 0.57 -18.92
CA TYR A 270 -0.39 0.68 -19.64
C TYR A 270 -0.46 1.51 -20.93
N ARG A 271 -1.61 1.99 -21.32
CA ARG A 271 -1.81 2.69 -22.60
C ARG A 271 -0.94 3.93 -22.75
N TYR A 272 -0.74 4.66 -21.65
CA TYR A 272 0.07 5.86 -21.61
C TYR A 272 1.51 5.63 -21.13
N TYR A 273 2.02 4.42 -21.30
CA TYR A 273 3.36 4.04 -20.82
C TYR A 273 4.50 4.89 -21.40
N TRP A 274 4.31 5.46 -22.60
CA TRP A 274 5.27 6.40 -23.20
C TRP A 274 5.36 7.74 -22.47
N SER A 275 4.36 8.06 -21.67
CA SER A 275 4.22 9.34 -20.98
C SER A 275 4.82 9.34 -19.58
N GLN A 276 5.56 8.31 -19.21
CA GLN A 276 6.22 8.24 -17.89
C GLN A 276 5.24 8.24 -16.73
N ILE A 277 4.25 7.35 -16.76
CA ILE A 277 3.22 7.24 -15.72
C ILE A 277 3.40 5.94 -14.94
N THR A 278 3.43 6.04 -13.59
CA THR A 278 3.31 4.90 -12.68
C THR A 278 1.89 4.87 -12.12
N TYR A 279 1.26 3.72 -12.14
CA TYR A 279 -0.06 3.49 -11.55
C TYR A 279 0.08 2.81 -10.20
N PHE A 280 -0.67 3.28 -9.21
CA PHE A 280 -0.81 2.71 -7.88
C PHE A 280 -2.25 2.32 -7.64
N ALA A 281 -2.48 1.28 -6.82
CA ALA A 281 -3.80 0.97 -6.32
C ALA A 281 -3.74 0.38 -4.92
N SER A 282 -4.72 0.72 -4.10
CA SER A 282 -4.93 0.15 -2.78
C SER A 282 -5.18 -1.36 -2.85
N ALA A 283 -4.52 -2.13 -1.99
CA ALA A 283 -4.58 -3.60 -2.01
C ALA A 283 -5.88 -4.18 -1.45
N GLY A 284 -6.68 -3.35 -0.77
CA GLY A 284 -7.92 -3.74 -0.10
C GLY A 284 -7.82 -3.72 1.41
N ASP A 285 -8.99 -3.74 2.09
CA ASP A 285 -9.11 -3.53 3.54
C ASP A 285 -9.84 -4.69 4.26
N SER A 286 -9.98 -5.83 3.60
CA SER A 286 -10.69 -7.00 4.14
C SER A 286 -9.77 -8.14 4.59
N GLY A 287 -8.49 -7.84 4.82
CA GLY A 287 -7.48 -8.85 5.11
C GLY A 287 -7.04 -9.63 3.87
N TRP A 288 -6.49 -10.82 4.09
CA TRP A 288 -5.91 -11.62 3.02
C TRP A 288 -6.87 -11.88 1.86
N GLY A 289 -6.43 -11.56 0.66
CA GLY A 289 -7.14 -11.68 -0.59
C GLY A 289 -6.66 -10.62 -1.59
N ALA A 290 -6.55 -10.98 -2.86
CA ALA A 290 -6.23 -10.04 -3.92
C ALA A 290 -7.49 -9.31 -4.39
N GLN A 291 -7.35 -8.02 -4.73
CA GLN A 291 -8.39 -7.19 -5.33
C GLN A 291 -7.89 -6.58 -6.64
N TYR A 292 -8.81 -6.33 -7.57
CA TYR A 292 -8.52 -5.57 -8.77
C TYR A 292 -8.89 -4.08 -8.56
N PRO A 293 -8.10 -3.08 -9.03
CA PRO A 293 -7.01 -3.20 -9.98
C PRO A 293 -5.61 -3.45 -9.37
N SER A 294 -5.49 -3.59 -8.04
CA SER A 294 -4.17 -3.77 -7.43
C SER A 294 -3.48 -5.08 -7.87
N SER A 295 -4.25 -6.10 -8.26
CA SER A 295 -3.73 -7.34 -8.82
C SER A 295 -3.23 -7.22 -10.27
N SER A 296 -3.53 -6.14 -10.97
CA SER A 296 -2.99 -5.93 -12.32
C SER A 296 -1.46 -5.91 -12.31
N PRO A 297 -0.79 -6.61 -13.25
CA PRO A 297 0.67 -6.57 -13.37
C PRO A 297 1.22 -5.22 -13.84
N TRP A 298 0.35 -4.28 -14.20
CA TRP A 298 0.69 -2.92 -14.65
C TRP A 298 0.55 -1.87 -13.56
N VAL A 299 0.23 -2.28 -12.35
CA VAL A 299 -0.04 -1.43 -11.19
C VAL A 299 0.92 -1.78 -10.07
N VAL A 300 1.34 -0.79 -9.28
CA VAL A 300 2.02 -0.99 -8.00
C VAL A 300 0.96 -1.14 -6.92
N SER A 301 0.89 -2.30 -6.31
CA SER A 301 -0.08 -2.61 -5.27
C SER A 301 0.36 -2.08 -3.91
N ALA A 302 -0.45 -1.23 -3.30
CA ALA A 302 -0.20 -0.58 -2.02
C ALA A 302 -0.89 -1.33 -0.87
N GLY A 303 -0.12 -2.05 -0.05
CA GLY A 303 -0.57 -2.72 1.16
C GLY A 303 -0.52 -1.84 2.40
N GLY A 304 -0.98 -2.38 3.53
CA GLY A 304 -1.17 -1.66 4.78
C GLY A 304 -0.29 -2.13 5.93
N THR A 305 0.31 -1.16 6.65
CA THR A 305 0.97 -1.39 7.94
C THR A 305 0.25 -0.67 9.07
N THR A 306 0.59 -1.03 10.30
CA THR A 306 0.27 -0.29 11.52
C THR A 306 1.54 0.38 12.03
N ILE A 307 1.51 1.70 12.23
CA ILE A 307 2.59 2.41 12.93
C ILE A 307 2.44 2.20 14.43
N ASN A 308 3.40 1.50 15.03
CA ASN A 308 3.45 1.25 16.45
C ASN A 308 4.18 2.38 17.17
N ARG A 309 3.53 2.98 18.19
CA ARG A 309 4.08 4.07 19.00
C ARG A 309 4.11 3.72 20.49
N ASP A 310 4.98 4.37 21.25
CA ASP A 310 4.94 4.30 22.71
C ASP A 310 3.84 5.21 23.30
N ALA A 311 3.60 5.14 24.61
CA ALA A 311 2.60 5.96 25.30
C ALA A 311 2.87 7.48 25.23
N ASN A 312 4.06 7.90 24.79
CA ASN A 312 4.39 9.30 24.57
C ASN A 312 4.23 9.72 23.10
N GLY A 313 3.80 8.81 22.22
CA GLY A 313 3.63 9.03 20.80
C GLY A 313 4.90 8.86 19.96
N ASN A 314 6.02 8.36 20.52
CA ASN A 314 7.22 8.13 19.73
C ASN A 314 7.11 6.85 18.90
N PHE A 315 7.59 6.90 17.66
CA PHE A 315 7.66 5.77 16.76
C PHE A 315 8.54 4.65 17.32
N LEU A 316 8.04 3.43 17.33
CA LEU A 316 8.75 2.22 17.75
C LEU A 316 9.07 1.30 16.57
N SER A 317 8.06 0.95 15.79
CA SER A 317 8.15 -0.03 14.70
C SER A 317 6.94 0.05 13.79
N GLU A 318 6.95 -0.74 12.73
CA GLU A 318 5.77 -1.08 11.94
C GLU A 318 5.44 -2.56 12.06
N SER A 319 4.18 -2.89 11.90
CA SER A 319 3.69 -4.25 11.75
C SER A 319 2.68 -4.32 10.60
N CYS A 320 2.49 -5.50 10.01
CA CYS A 320 1.41 -5.73 9.06
C CYS A 320 0.06 -5.39 9.72
N TRP A 321 -0.74 -4.57 9.05
CA TRP A 321 -2.12 -4.31 9.46
C TRP A 321 -3.02 -5.50 9.13
N SER A 322 -3.86 -5.92 10.08
CA SER A 322 -4.72 -7.10 9.90
C SER A 322 -5.80 -6.93 8.80
N GLY A 323 -6.15 -5.69 8.48
CA GLY A 323 -7.06 -5.34 7.39
C GLY A 323 -6.39 -5.29 6.02
N SER A 324 -5.04 -5.21 5.94
CA SER A 324 -4.34 -5.10 4.66
C SER A 324 -4.74 -6.19 3.68
N GLY A 325 -5.18 -5.80 2.49
CA GLY A 325 -5.32 -6.71 1.36
C GLY A 325 -3.98 -7.29 0.94
N GLY A 326 -4.03 -8.37 0.20
CA GLY A 326 -2.85 -9.03 -0.33
C GLY A 326 -3.07 -10.52 -0.46
N GLY A 327 -2.45 -11.11 -1.47
CA GLY A 327 -2.65 -12.52 -1.76
C GLY A 327 -2.24 -12.87 -3.18
N VAL A 328 -2.70 -14.02 -3.64
CA VAL A 328 -2.43 -14.52 -4.99
C VAL A 328 -3.64 -14.21 -5.86
N SER A 329 -3.44 -13.54 -6.99
CA SER A 329 -4.50 -13.29 -7.95
C SER A 329 -5.03 -14.61 -8.54
N ALA A 330 -6.36 -14.68 -8.69
CA ALA A 330 -7.04 -15.81 -9.31
C ALA A 330 -6.97 -15.77 -10.84
N PHE A 331 -6.83 -14.60 -11.43
CA PHE A 331 -6.92 -14.38 -12.87
C PHE A 331 -5.63 -13.81 -13.47
N GLU A 332 -4.98 -12.87 -12.77
CA GLU A 332 -3.78 -12.24 -13.27
C GLU A 332 -2.59 -13.19 -13.17
N LYS A 333 -1.92 -13.32 -14.29
CA LYS A 333 -0.71 -14.14 -14.41
C LYS A 333 0.49 -13.23 -14.58
N TRP A 334 1.62 -13.76 -14.26
CA TRP A 334 2.91 -13.21 -14.62
C TRP A 334 2.91 -12.84 -16.10
N GLN A 335 2.82 -11.57 -16.41
CA GLN A 335 3.09 -11.08 -17.73
C GLN A 335 4.60 -10.81 -17.79
N SER A 336 5.36 -11.67 -18.45
CA SER A 336 6.70 -11.28 -18.88
C SER A 336 6.53 -10.05 -19.76
N PRO A 337 6.94 -8.84 -19.35
CA PRO A 337 6.95 -7.73 -20.29
C PRO A 337 7.83 -8.15 -21.46
N PRO A 338 7.40 -7.89 -22.71
CA PRO A 338 8.24 -8.18 -23.87
C PRO A 338 9.57 -7.45 -23.67
N ASN A 339 10.68 -8.17 -23.69
CA ASN A 339 12.10 -7.80 -23.60
C ASN A 339 12.42 -6.30 -23.78
N ILE A 340 12.04 -5.43 -22.86
CA ILE A 340 12.16 -3.98 -23.03
C ILE A 340 13.39 -3.42 -22.31
N LEU A 341 13.94 -4.17 -21.36
CA LEU A 341 15.14 -3.74 -20.65
C LEU A 341 16.23 -4.80 -20.84
N ASN A 342 17.23 -4.47 -21.62
CA ASN A 342 18.42 -5.29 -21.76
C ASN A 342 19.02 -5.62 -20.39
N GLY A 343 18.76 -6.82 -19.87
CA GLY A 343 19.40 -7.36 -18.69
C GLY A 343 18.64 -7.21 -17.37
N MET A 344 17.45 -6.59 -17.32
CA MET A 344 16.54 -6.73 -16.18
C MET A 344 15.53 -7.82 -16.51
N GLY A 345 15.56 -8.90 -15.75
CA GLY A 345 14.55 -9.96 -15.82
C GLY A 345 13.16 -9.41 -15.53
N PRO A 346 12.10 -10.10 -15.92
CA PRO A 346 10.75 -9.72 -15.55
C PRO A 346 10.66 -9.70 -14.00
N TRP A 347 10.06 -8.64 -13.43
CA TRP A 347 9.84 -8.56 -11.98
C TRP A 347 9.10 -9.81 -11.43
N SER A 348 8.33 -10.48 -12.27
CA SER A 348 7.78 -11.80 -12.05
C SER A 348 8.80 -12.81 -11.53
N ASP A 349 10.03 -12.77 -12.01
CA ASP A 349 11.08 -13.69 -11.53
C ASP A 349 11.44 -13.42 -10.08
N TYR A 350 11.21 -12.20 -9.59
CA TYR A 350 11.46 -11.84 -8.19
C TYR A 350 10.36 -12.28 -7.23
N GLN A 351 9.11 -12.31 -7.66
CA GLN A 351 8.03 -12.90 -6.85
C GLN A 351 8.01 -14.44 -6.93
N TYR A 352 8.42 -15.02 -8.06
CA TYR A 352 8.40 -16.46 -8.28
C TYR A 352 9.07 -17.29 -7.17
N PRO A 353 10.23 -16.90 -6.64
CA PRO A 353 10.85 -17.63 -5.53
C PRO A 353 10.00 -17.74 -4.28
N PHE A 354 9.07 -16.79 -4.09
CA PHE A 354 8.23 -16.71 -2.90
C PHE A 354 6.85 -17.38 -3.09
N ALA A 355 6.38 -17.51 -4.33
CA ALA A 355 5.02 -17.99 -4.63
C ALA A 355 4.93 -19.37 -5.27
N GLY A 356 5.87 -19.74 -6.10
CA GLY A 356 5.87 -21.04 -6.77
C GLY A 356 4.74 -21.30 -7.77
N GLN A 357 3.87 -20.33 -8.11
CA GLN A 357 2.63 -20.60 -8.82
C GLN A 357 2.42 -19.83 -10.13
N GLY A 358 3.29 -18.93 -10.53
CA GLY A 358 3.15 -18.20 -11.79
C GLY A 358 1.95 -17.24 -11.85
N ALA A 359 1.32 -16.91 -10.72
CA ALA A 359 0.27 -15.93 -10.57
C ALA A 359 0.79 -14.64 -9.94
N ARG A 360 0.20 -13.50 -10.30
CA ARG A 360 0.48 -12.19 -9.68
C ARG A 360 0.18 -12.26 -8.19
N GLN A 361 1.08 -11.71 -7.36
CA GLN A 361 0.88 -11.55 -5.92
C GLN A 361 0.89 -10.08 -5.53
N THR A 362 0.12 -9.77 -4.52
CA THR A 362 -0.02 -8.44 -3.91
C THR A 362 0.21 -8.52 -2.41
N PRO A 363 0.56 -7.38 -1.75
CA PRO A 363 0.95 -6.11 -2.33
C PRO A 363 2.40 -6.12 -2.83
N ASP A 364 2.84 -5.01 -3.47
CA ASP A 364 4.25 -4.82 -3.85
C ASP A 364 5.02 -4.06 -2.76
N LEU A 365 4.38 -3.10 -2.14
CA LEU A 365 4.94 -2.19 -1.14
C LEU A 365 3.84 -1.83 -0.14
N ALA A 366 4.18 -1.44 1.09
CA ALA A 366 3.20 -1.05 2.10
C ALA A 366 3.53 0.28 2.77
N LEU A 367 2.51 0.90 3.36
CA LEU A 367 2.61 2.10 4.16
C LEU A 367 1.52 2.06 5.23
N ASP A 368 1.52 2.99 6.20
CA ASP A 368 0.48 3.06 7.23
C ASP A 368 -0.92 3.06 6.64
N ALA A 369 -1.78 2.18 7.18
CA ALA A 369 -3.14 1.98 6.74
C ALA A 369 -4.09 1.60 7.88
N ASP A 370 -3.57 1.26 9.06
CA ASP A 370 -4.42 0.91 10.20
C ASP A 370 -5.16 2.15 10.69
N PRO A 371 -6.51 2.19 10.67
CA PRO A 371 -7.24 3.34 11.15
C PRO A 371 -6.87 3.76 12.59
N ALA A 372 -6.43 2.84 13.44
CA ALA A 372 -6.00 3.14 14.79
C ALA A 372 -4.65 3.88 14.87
N SER A 373 -3.77 3.74 13.88
CA SER A 373 -2.59 4.56 13.69
C SER A 373 -2.75 5.59 12.57
N GLY A 374 -3.90 5.67 11.96
CA GLY A 374 -4.19 6.40 10.74
C GLY A 374 -3.86 7.88 10.77
N ALA A 375 -4.19 8.57 9.71
CA ALA A 375 -3.77 9.92 9.43
C ALA A 375 -4.91 10.93 9.50
N TYR A 376 -4.60 12.20 9.78
CA TYR A 376 -5.57 13.27 9.70
C TYR A 376 -5.96 13.57 8.25
N VAL A 377 -7.26 13.80 8.05
CA VAL A 377 -7.87 14.31 6.82
C VAL A 377 -8.88 15.40 7.18
N TYR A 378 -9.07 16.38 6.34
CA TYR A 378 -10.03 17.45 6.51
C TYR A 378 -11.12 17.38 5.47
N ASP A 379 -12.28 16.86 5.82
CA ASP A 379 -13.47 16.72 4.97
C ASP A 379 -14.64 17.51 5.54
N THR A 380 -15.16 18.47 4.79
CA THR A 380 -16.36 19.22 5.16
C THR A 380 -17.61 18.80 4.38
N TYR A 381 -17.47 17.99 3.34
CA TYR A 381 -18.60 17.58 2.53
C TYR A 381 -19.43 16.49 3.23
N GLY A 382 -18.79 15.47 3.79
CA GLY A 382 -19.49 14.35 4.41
C GLY A 382 -19.44 14.33 5.93
N TYR A 383 -18.28 14.67 6.51
CA TYR A 383 -18.00 14.41 7.92
C TYR A 383 -17.74 15.66 8.77
N GLY A 384 -17.77 16.85 8.17
CA GLY A 384 -17.86 18.12 8.87
C GLY A 384 -16.56 18.63 9.48
N GLY A 385 -15.40 18.21 8.99
CA GLY A 385 -14.09 18.71 9.39
C GLY A 385 -13.04 17.62 9.57
N TRP A 386 -12.19 17.75 10.58
CA TRP A 386 -11.08 16.81 10.81
C TRP A 386 -11.54 15.38 11.12
N GLN A 387 -10.94 14.43 10.42
CA GLN A 387 -11.12 12.99 10.63
C GLN A 387 -9.77 12.33 10.89
N VAL A 388 -9.78 11.17 11.56
CA VAL A 388 -8.65 10.24 11.56
C VAL A 388 -9.04 9.07 10.69
N VAL A 389 -8.31 8.84 9.63
CA VAL A 389 -8.64 7.81 8.63
C VAL A 389 -7.49 6.86 8.41
N GLY A 390 -7.82 5.66 7.99
CA GLY A 390 -6.89 4.65 7.54
C GLY A 390 -7.53 3.85 6.42
N GLY A 391 -6.91 2.73 6.09
CA GLY A 391 -7.21 1.91 4.93
C GLY A 391 -6.05 1.93 3.96
N THR A 392 -6.00 0.98 3.05
CA THR A 392 -4.98 0.97 1.99
C THR A 392 -5.15 2.14 1.02
N SER A 393 -6.28 2.86 1.11
CA SER A 393 -6.52 4.18 0.52
C SER A 393 -5.55 5.26 1.00
N LEU A 394 -5.09 5.22 2.25
CA LEU A 394 -4.02 6.13 2.73
C LEU A 394 -2.67 5.74 2.13
N ALA A 395 -2.40 4.44 2.00
CA ALA A 395 -1.13 3.96 1.49
C ALA A 395 -0.91 4.29 0.01
N SER A 396 -1.93 4.18 -0.83
CA SER A 396 -1.82 4.34 -2.28
C SER A 396 -1.36 5.76 -2.70
N PRO A 397 -2.05 6.86 -2.35
CA PRO A 397 -1.64 8.21 -2.72
C PRO A 397 -0.34 8.64 -2.04
N ALA A 398 -0.11 8.21 -0.79
CA ALA A 398 1.13 8.54 -0.09
C ALA A 398 2.34 7.86 -0.76
N LEU A 399 2.24 6.59 -1.15
CA LEU A 399 3.28 5.89 -1.91
C LEU A 399 3.48 6.50 -3.30
N ALA A 400 2.40 6.84 -4.02
CA ALA A 400 2.49 7.58 -5.28
C ALA A 400 3.26 8.89 -5.10
N GLY A 401 2.98 9.64 -4.04
CA GLY A 401 3.71 10.86 -3.70
C GLY A 401 5.18 10.62 -3.37
N ILE A 402 5.53 9.58 -2.61
CA ILE A 402 6.92 9.22 -2.29
C ILE A 402 7.69 8.87 -3.57
N VAL A 403 7.10 8.07 -4.44
CA VAL A 403 7.70 7.65 -5.71
C VAL A 403 7.82 8.83 -6.66
N ASN A 404 6.82 9.69 -6.76
CA ASN A 404 6.88 10.95 -7.49
C ASN A 404 8.05 11.83 -7.01
N ASN A 405 8.17 11.99 -5.72
CA ASN A 405 9.20 12.81 -5.09
C ASN A 405 10.62 12.21 -5.21
N ALA A 406 10.75 10.92 -5.47
CA ALA A 406 12.04 10.26 -5.67
C ALA A 406 12.78 10.76 -6.91
N ASN A 407 12.07 11.19 -7.94
CA ASN A 407 12.57 11.85 -9.17
C ASN A 407 13.78 11.15 -9.84
N ASN A 408 13.97 9.86 -9.59
CA ASN A 408 15.13 9.12 -10.09
C ASN A 408 14.96 8.60 -11.53
N ARG A 409 13.80 8.75 -12.12
CA ARG A 409 13.38 8.04 -13.31
C ARG A 409 13.71 8.76 -14.61
N LEU A 410 13.67 10.07 -14.62
CA LEU A 410 13.77 10.87 -15.85
C LEU A 410 15.13 10.79 -16.54
N GLY A 411 16.20 10.40 -15.84
CA GLY A 411 17.54 10.29 -16.41
C GLY A 411 17.97 8.87 -16.77
N GLN A 412 17.23 7.84 -16.37
CA GLN A 412 17.68 6.44 -16.46
C GLN A 412 16.93 5.59 -17.47
N VAL A 413 15.83 6.05 -18.03
CA VAL A 413 15.06 5.28 -19.01
C VAL A 413 15.47 5.64 -20.43
N PRO A 414 15.99 4.68 -21.22
CA PRO A 414 16.30 4.92 -22.63
C PRO A 414 15.04 5.33 -23.39
N PRO A 415 15.15 6.17 -24.44
CA PRO A 415 14.05 6.41 -25.36
C PRO A 415 13.52 5.07 -25.92
N GLY A 416 12.22 4.79 -25.71
CA GLY A 416 11.60 3.51 -26.08
C GLY A 416 11.59 2.45 -24.99
N GLY A 417 12.04 2.77 -23.78
CA GLY A 417 12.04 1.85 -22.64
C GLY A 417 10.67 1.72 -21.97
N GLY A 418 10.47 0.65 -21.32
CA GLY A 418 9.39 0.01 -20.62
C GLY A 418 8.23 0.81 -20.02
N LYS A 419 7.28 0.08 -19.50
CA LYS A 419 6.11 0.60 -18.79
C LYS A 419 6.55 1.02 -17.38
N TYR A 420 6.17 2.22 -16.93
CA TYR A 420 6.75 2.82 -15.71
C TYR A 420 6.39 2.07 -14.43
N SER A 421 5.16 1.59 -14.27
CA SER A 421 4.79 0.77 -13.10
C SER A 421 5.59 -0.54 -13.05
N THR A 422 5.82 -1.16 -14.21
CA THR A 422 6.68 -2.34 -14.31
C THR A 422 8.13 -2.02 -13.96
N LEU A 423 8.62 -0.81 -14.32
CA LEU A 423 9.95 -0.36 -13.91
C LEU A 423 10.04 -0.15 -12.42
N GLU A 424 9.00 0.44 -11.81
CA GLU A 424 8.93 0.59 -10.35
C GLU A 424 8.98 -0.77 -9.66
N ASN A 425 8.12 -1.69 -10.04
CA ASN A 425 8.12 -3.04 -9.49
C ASN A 425 9.48 -3.73 -9.67
N ASN A 426 10.13 -3.59 -10.83
CA ASN A 426 11.49 -4.10 -11.03
C ASN A 426 12.52 -3.47 -10.07
N LEU A 427 12.43 -2.17 -9.82
CA LEU A 427 13.31 -1.49 -8.85
C LEU A 427 13.07 -2.02 -7.44
N LEU A 428 11.82 -2.15 -7.01
CA LEU A 428 11.45 -2.66 -5.69
C LEU A 428 12.01 -4.07 -5.49
N TYR A 429 11.65 -5.00 -6.36
CA TYR A 429 12.01 -6.41 -6.21
C TYR A 429 13.50 -6.69 -6.40
N SER A 430 14.19 -5.97 -7.30
CA SER A 430 15.63 -6.14 -7.51
C SER A 430 16.47 -5.87 -6.28
N GLN A 431 15.96 -5.08 -5.34
CA GLN A 431 16.67 -4.72 -4.12
C GLN A 431 16.59 -5.79 -3.04
N LEU A 432 15.58 -6.69 -3.06
CA LEU A 432 15.43 -7.77 -2.07
C LEU A 432 16.69 -8.64 -1.94
N PHE A 433 17.42 -8.83 -3.04
CA PHE A 433 18.65 -9.65 -3.05
C PHE A 433 19.91 -8.86 -2.70
N SER A 434 19.78 -7.56 -2.43
CA SER A 434 20.90 -6.71 -2.07
C SER A 434 21.01 -6.54 -0.56
N ASN A 435 22.01 -7.16 0.06
CA ASN A 435 22.29 -7.01 1.50
C ASN A 435 22.59 -5.55 1.93
N LYS A 436 22.81 -4.64 0.98
CA LYS A 436 23.06 -3.22 1.23
C LYS A 436 21.88 -2.35 0.84
N ALA A 437 21.35 -2.49 -0.36
CA ALA A 437 20.29 -1.62 -0.88
C ALA A 437 18.97 -1.85 -0.13
N TYR A 438 18.57 -3.09 0.05
CA TYR A 438 17.30 -3.43 0.69
C TYR A 438 17.16 -2.81 2.09
N PRO A 439 18.01 -3.09 3.07
CA PRO A 439 17.85 -2.51 4.42
C PRO A 439 18.11 -1.00 4.48
N THR A 440 18.71 -0.41 3.43
CA THR A 440 18.89 1.04 3.34
C THR A 440 17.62 1.74 2.86
N ASN A 441 16.92 1.14 1.89
CA ASN A 441 15.83 1.76 1.15
C ASN A 441 14.44 1.30 1.62
N PHE A 442 14.37 0.17 2.33
CA PHE A 442 13.13 -0.39 2.86
C PHE A 442 13.25 -0.74 4.34
N TYR A 443 12.13 -0.67 5.02
CA TYR A 443 11.92 -1.28 6.32
C TYR A 443 11.27 -2.64 6.09
N ASP A 444 11.97 -3.71 6.47
CA ASP A 444 11.50 -5.10 6.38
C ASP A 444 10.50 -5.36 7.51
N VAL A 445 9.20 -5.29 7.19
CA VAL A 445 8.13 -5.50 8.18
C VAL A 445 7.96 -6.99 8.41
N THR A 446 8.30 -7.46 9.62
CA THR A 446 8.34 -8.90 9.94
C THR A 446 7.39 -9.31 11.06
N ALA A 447 6.53 -8.40 11.50
CA ALA A 447 5.53 -8.64 12.55
C ALA A 447 4.12 -8.38 12.03
N GLY A 448 3.12 -8.99 12.64
CA GLY A 448 1.72 -8.85 12.25
C GLY A 448 1.27 -9.88 11.20
N SER A 449 0.00 -9.79 10.80
CA SER A 449 -0.64 -10.75 9.87
C SER A 449 -1.93 -10.15 9.33
N ASN A 450 -2.23 -10.37 8.06
CA ASN A 450 -3.49 -10.00 7.42
C ASN A 450 -4.46 -11.20 7.26
N GLY A 451 -4.16 -12.33 7.86
CA GLY A 451 -5.03 -13.52 7.86
C GLY A 451 -4.39 -14.73 8.49
N THR A 452 -5.19 -15.74 8.79
CA THR A 452 -4.69 -17.00 9.37
C THR A 452 -3.70 -17.68 8.41
N GLY A 453 -2.44 -17.80 8.85
CA GLY A 453 -1.37 -18.39 8.05
C GLY A 453 -0.68 -17.39 7.09
N HIS A 454 -1.06 -16.11 7.12
CA HIS A 454 -0.52 -15.06 6.27
C HIS A 454 0.15 -13.97 7.11
N SER A 455 1.23 -14.34 7.78
CA SER A 455 2.01 -13.41 8.61
C SER A 455 3.07 -12.70 7.77
N ALA A 456 3.37 -11.46 8.16
CA ALA A 456 4.54 -10.76 7.66
C ALA A 456 5.80 -11.54 7.99
N GLY A 457 6.77 -11.50 7.09
CA GLY A 457 8.00 -12.27 7.17
C GLY A 457 9.20 -11.53 6.58
N LYS A 458 10.36 -12.16 6.63
CA LYS A 458 11.57 -11.54 6.10
C LYS A 458 11.52 -11.46 4.57
N GLY A 459 11.80 -10.29 4.04
CA GLY A 459 11.81 -10.04 2.60
C GLY A 459 10.40 -9.79 2.06
N TYR A 460 10.03 -10.47 0.97
CA TYR A 460 8.68 -10.34 0.41
C TYR A 460 7.68 -11.20 1.17
N ASP A 461 6.52 -10.65 1.47
CA ASP A 461 5.34 -11.36 1.96
C ASP A 461 4.03 -10.77 1.40
N GLN A 462 2.92 -11.50 1.56
CA GLN A 462 1.61 -11.11 1.03
C GLN A 462 0.82 -10.15 1.94
N CYS A 463 1.46 -9.55 2.93
CA CYS A 463 0.87 -8.50 3.75
C CYS A 463 1.49 -7.14 3.47
N THR A 464 2.82 -7.11 3.30
CA THR A 464 3.57 -5.85 3.21
C THR A 464 4.43 -5.73 1.95
N GLY A 465 4.35 -6.71 1.04
CA GLY A 465 5.16 -6.73 -0.16
C GLY A 465 6.65 -6.79 0.18
N VAL A 466 7.43 -5.88 -0.38
CA VAL A 466 8.85 -5.73 -0.04
C VAL A 466 9.08 -4.94 1.25
N GLY A 467 8.02 -4.59 1.99
CA GLY A 467 8.06 -3.76 3.19
C GLY A 467 7.68 -2.30 2.93
N SER A 468 8.03 -1.39 3.84
CA SER A 468 7.70 0.03 3.75
C SER A 468 8.91 0.91 3.35
N PRO A 469 8.69 2.13 2.82
CA PRO A 469 9.77 3.00 2.37
C PRO A 469 10.70 3.46 3.51
N ARG A 470 12.00 3.54 3.22
CA ARG A 470 13.00 4.27 4.03
C ARG A 470 13.68 5.33 3.20
N GLY A 471 12.99 6.45 2.96
CA GLY A 471 13.45 7.53 2.10
C GLY A 471 13.07 7.33 0.64
N LYS A 472 13.60 8.20 -0.21
CA LYS A 472 13.27 8.28 -1.64
C LYS A 472 14.14 7.38 -2.53
N LEU A 473 15.20 6.79 -1.99
CA LEU A 473 16.12 5.96 -2.77
C LEU A 473 15.50 4.59 -3.07
N GLY A 474 15.72 4.11 -4.26
CA GLY A 474 15.23 2.79 -4.71
C GLY A 474 13.76 2.77 -5.12
N LYS A 475 13.22 3.93 -5.44
CA LYS A 475 11.83 4.12 -5.87
C LYS A 475 11.79 5.00 -7.09
#